data_427ee5ddc89bea557776494fd047c7e0
#
_entry.id   427ee5ddc89bea557776494fd047c7e0
#
_cell.length_a   1.000
_cell.length_b   1.000
_cell.length_c   1.000
_cell.angle_alpha   90.00
_cell.angle_beta   90.00
_cell.angle_gamma   90.00
#
_symmetry.space_group_name_H-M   'P 1'
#
loop_
_entity.id
_entity.type
_entity.pdbx_description
1 polymer ?
#
loop_
_entity_poly.entity_id
_entity_poly.type
_entity_poly.pdbx_seq_one_letter_code
_entity_poly.pdbx_strand_id
1 'polypeptide(L)'
;MIYSIYGFGKVKTEASIGLTIRSIANLDKVVYAQFLKDNSSGECGILKQLGAEVWSTETSGFRFTDEDKANCYELLGRLLKHYPDVIIADEILVAYDLGFLTFKDIRSLVDNCNARGIDLCMTGRIISKDKRNNINSISDIVTNAYAVKHWFNT
;
A
#
# COMPACT_ATOMS: atom_id res chain seq x y z
N MET A 1 -8.66 -3.21 11.33
CA MET A 1 -7.73 -2.14 11.76
C MET A 1 -7.07 -1.51 10.55
N ILE A 2 -6.92 -0.18 10.54
CA ILE A 2 -6.36 0.57 9.40
C ILE A 2 -4.99 1.13 9.79
N TYR A 3 -3.94 0.63 9.15
CA TYR A 3 -2.55 1.08 9.32
C TYR A 3 -2.12 1.96 8.16
N SER A 4 -1.44 3.06 8.42
CA SER A 4 -0.77 3.88 7.41
C SER A 4 0.70 4.09 7.77
N ILE A 5 1.59 3.73 6.86
CA ILE A 5 3.04 3.90 7.01
C ILE A 5 3.53 4.78 5.86
N TYR A 6 3.79 6.05 6.14
CA TYR A 6 4.28 6.98 5.12
C TYR A 6 5.60 7.66 5.52
N GLY A 7 6.17 8.44 4.63
CA GLY A 7 7.38 9.22 4.88
C GLY A 7 8.52 8.91 3.92
N PHE A 8 9.68 9.49 4.20
CA PHE A 8 10.86 9.44 3.32
C PHE A 8 11.87 8.35 3.70
N GLY A 9 11.71 7.72 4.86
CA GLY A 9 12.54 6.58 5.27
C GLY A 9 12.26 5.33 4.43
N LYS A 10 13.25 4.44 4.30
CA LYS A 10 13.12 3.21 3.50
C LYS A 10 12.23 2.17 4.16
N VAL A 11 12.07 2.00 5.34
CA VAL A 11 11.45 0.88 6.09
C VAL A 11 9.97 0.59 5.79
N LYS A 12 9.31 1.30 4.88
CA LYS A 12 7.85 1.15 4.63
C LYS A 12 7.49 -0.20 4.01
N THR A 13 8.16 -0.56 2.93
CA THR A 13 7.97 -1.84 2.25
C THR A 13 8.42 -2.99 3.16
N GLU A 14 9.54 -2.86 3.87
CA GLU A 14 10.03 -3.86 4.81
C GLU A 14 9.03 -4.09 5.95
N ALA A 15 8.41 -3.03 6.48
CA ALA A 15 7.37 -3.15 7.49
C ALA A 15 6.11 -3.85 6.93
N SER A 16 5.70 -3.52 5.71
CA SER A 16 4.55 -4.16 5.05
C SER A 16 4.78 -5.64 4.76
N ILE A 17 5.99 -6.01 4.34
CA ILE A 17 6.41 -7.41 4.18
C ILE A 17 6.37 -8.14 5.52
N GLY A 18 6.89 -7.54 6.58
CA GLY A 18 6.87 -8.09 7.93
C GLY A 18 5.44 -8.33 8.43
N LEU A 19 4.52 -7.38 8.19
CA LEU A 19 3.09 -7.56 8.48
C LEU A 19 2.48 -8.70 7.67
N THR A 20 2.79 -8.81 6.38
CA THR A 20 2.33 -9.91 5.52
C THR A 20 2.74 -11.26 6.08
N ILE A 21 4.02 -11.44 6.40
CA ILE A 21 4.54 -12.70 6.95
C ILE A 21 3.88 -13.04 8.28
N ARG A 22 3.71 -12.03 9.16
CA ARG A 22 3.06 -12.21 10.46
C ARG A 22 1.59 -12.63 10.31
N SER A 23 0.86 -12.04 9.38
CA SER A 23 -0.53 -12.39 9.11
C SER A 23 -0.66 -13.81 8.55
N ILE A 24 0.20 -14.18 7.59
CA ILE A 24 0.24 -15.56 7.07
C ILE A 24 0.53 -16.57 8.20
N ALA A 25 1.45 -16.25 9.11
CA ALA A 25 1.76 -17.10 10.25
C ALA A 25 0.56 -17.27 11.21
N ASN A 26 -0.37 -16.32 11.23
CA ASN A 26 -1.64 -16.40 11.95
C ASN A 26 -2.76 -17.12 11.15
N LEU A 27 -2.43 -17.67 9.97
CA LEU A 27 -3.36 -18.33 9.06
C LEU A 27 -4.36 -17.37 8.37
N ASP A 28 -4.07 -16.07 8.34
CA ASP A 28 -4.87 -15.07 7.63
C ASP A 28 -4.69 -15.22 6.10
N LYS A 29 -5.77 -14.98 5.36
CA LYS A 29 -5.70 -14.81 3.90
C LYS A 29 -5.23 -13.39 3.59
N VAL A 30 -4.07 -13.27 2.97
CA VAL A 30 -3.42 -11.98 2.73
C VAL A 30 -3.37 -11.68 1.24
N VAL A 31 -3.81 -10.48 0.86
CA VAL A 31 -3.53 -9.87 -0.44
C VAL A 31 -2.44 -8.82 -0.27
N TYR A 32 -1.33 -8.98 -0.99
CA TYR A 32 -0.24 -8.01 -1.11
C TYR A 32 -0.35 -7.32 -2.47
N ALA A 33 -0.85 -6.09 -2.49
CA ALA A 33 -1.08 -5.31 -3.70
C ALA A 33 -0.05 -4.20 -3.83
N GLN A 34 0.73 -4.20 -4.92
CA GLN A 34 1.76 -3.21 -5.23
C GLN A 34 1.23 -2.20 -6.26
N PHE A 35 1.09 -0.96 -5.84
CA PHE A 35 0.78 0.15 -6.71
C PHE A 35 2.06 0.73 -7.31
N LEU A 36 2.00 1.16 -8.59
CA LEU A 36 3.12 1.79 -9.30
C LEU A 36 4.40 0.94 -9.34
N LYS A 37 4.25 -0.36 -9.31
CA LYS A 37 5.32 -1.35 -9.39
C LYS A 37 4.92 -2.51 -10.29
N ASP A 38 5.91 -3.24 -10.78
CA ASP A 38 5.73 -4.54 -11.41
C ASP A 38 5.99 -5.69 -10.41
N ASN A 39 5.74 -6.91 -10.84
CA ASN A 39 5.96 -8.11 -10.03
C ASN A 39 7.42 -8.62 -10.06
N SER A 40 8.37 -7.84 -10.56
CA SER A 40 9.76 -8.28 -10.77
C SER A 40 10.60 -8.30 -9.49
N SER A 41 10.12 -7.68 -8.41
CA SER A 41 10.86 -7.64 -7.16
C SER A 41 10.90 -9.01 -6.47
N GLY A 42 12.08 -9.36 -5.90
CA GLY A 42 12.33 -10.69 -5.34
C GLY A 42 11.38 -11.07 -4.19
N GLU A 43 10.92 -10.10 -3.42
CA GLU A 43 9.95 -10.30 -2.33
C GLU A 43 8.61 -10.84 -2.83
N CYS A 44 8.16 -10.47 -4.02
CA CYS A 44 6.90 -10.94 -4.59
C CYS A 44 6.85 -12.46 -4.75
N GLY A 45 7.96 -13.05 -5.24
CA GLY A 45 8.10 -14.50 -5.38
C GLY A 45 8.04 -15.22 -4.03
N ILE A 46 8.72 -14.69 -3.03
CA ILE A 46 8.74 -15.26 -1.67
C ILE A 46 7.37 -15.16 -1.01
N LEU A 47 6.70 -14.00 -1.12
CA LEU A 47 5.38 -13.82 -0.54
C LEU A 47 4.35 -14.79 -1.15
N LYS A 48 4.41 -15.02 -2.47
CA LYS A 48 3.58 -16.04 -3.15
C LYS A 48 3.85 -17.45 -2.61
N GLN A 49 5.12 -17.82 -2.43
CA GLN A 49 5.49 -19.13 -1.87
C GLN A 49 5.00 -19.31 -0.43
N LEU A 50 4.94 -18.23 0.34
CA LEU A 50 4.40 -18.25 1.70
C LEU A 50 2.85 -18.27 1.76
N GLY A 51 2.16 -18.09 0.61
CA GLY A 51 0.71 -18.19 0.52
C GLY A 51 -0.03 -16.85 0.38
N ALA A 52 0.66 -15.73 0.20
CA ALA A 52 -0.01 -14.47 -0.13
C ALA A 52 -0.47 -14.45 -1.59
N GLU A 53 -1.63 -13.85 -1.83
CA GLU A 53 -2.00 -13.40 -3.18
C GLU A 53 -1.24 -12.11 -3.47
N VAL A 54 -0.39 -12.10 -4.50
CA VAL A 54 0.40 -10.90 -4.87
C VAL A 54 -0.11 -10.34 -6.18
N TRP A 55 -0.53 -9.09 -6.16
CA TRP A 55 -1.04 -8.33 -7.30
C TRP A 55 -0.21 -7.07 -7.52
N SER A 56 -0.12 -6.57 -8.76
CA SER A 56 0.56 -5.31 -9.07
C SER A 56 -0.15 -4.56 -10.19
N THR A 57 0.24 -3.29 -10.36
CA THR A 57 -0.21 -2.45 -11.49
C THR A 57 0.59 -2.71 -12.77
N GLU A 58 1.58 -3.61 -12.75
CA GLU A 58 2.49 -3.89 -13.88
C GLU A 58 3.19 -2.63 -14.43
N THR A 59 3.38 -1.63 -13.57
CA THR A 59 4.05 -0.38 -13.92
C THR A 59 5.55 -0.59 -14.03
N SER A 60 6.12 -0.34 -15.20
CA SER A 60 7.57 -0.41 -15.43
C SER A 60 8.17 0.99 -15.58
N GLY A 61 9.20 1.28 -14.76
CA GLY A 61 9.99 2.50 -14.88
C GLY A 61 9.61 3.62 -13.91
N PHE A 62 10.27 4.78 -14.09
CA PHE A 62 10.16 5.93 -13.18
C PHE A 62 9.28 7.07 -13.73
N ARG A 63 8.76 6.95 -14.93
CA ARG A 63 7.86 7.93 -15.54
C ARG A 63 6.45 7.37 -15.55
N PHE A 64 5.61 7.94 -14.71
CA PHE A 64 4.20 7.55 -14.60
C PHE A 64 3.35 8.21 -15.69
N THR A 65 2.42 7.44 -16.24
CA THR A 65 1.57 7.80 -17.37
C THR A 65 0.09 7.73 -17.01
N ASP A 66 -0.79 8.12 -17.93
CA ASP A 66 -2.24 7.93 -17.76
C ASP A 66 -2.63 6.44 -17.72
N GLU A 67 -1.85 5.56 -18.36
CA GLU A 67 -2.02 4.11 -18.25
C GLU A 67 -1.76 3.62 -16.83
N ASP A 68 -0.71 4.10 -16.17
CA ASP A 68 -0.43 3.76 -14.77
C ASP A 68 -1.54 4.22 -13.83
N LYS A 69 -2.16 5.37 -14.14
CA LYS A 69 -3.34 5.84 -13.42
C LYS A 69 -4.52 4.88 -13.60
N ALA A 70 -4.79 4.44 -14.83
CA ALA A 70 -5.85 3.47 -15.11
C ALA A 70 -5.59 2.14 -14.40
N ASN A 71 -4.35 1.64 -14.40
CA ASN A 71 -3.94 0.43 -13.70
C ASN A 71 -4.11 0.55 -12.17
N CYS A 72 -3.88 1.73 -11.58
CA CYS A 72 -4.17 1.98 -10.18
C CYS A 72 -5.67 1.85 -9.87
N TYR A 73 -6.55 2.37 -10.73
CA TYR A 73 -8.00 2.21 -10.57
C TYR A 73 -8.46 0.77 -10.75
N GLU A 74 -7.88 0.04 -11.70
CA GLU A 74 -8.18 -1.38 -11.89
C GLU A 74 -7.81 -2.19 -10.65
N LEU A 75 -6.58 -2.01 -10.13
CA LEU A 75 -6.12 -2.71 -8.92
C LEU A 75 -6.99 -2.36 -7.70
N LEU A 76 -7.33 -1.08 -7.52
CA LEU A 76 -8.25 -0.65 -6.47
C LEU A 76 -9.63 -1.32 -6.61
N GLY A 77 -10.17 -1.36 -7.83
CA GLY A 77 -11.45 -2.02 -8.12
C GLY A 77 -11.44 -3.52 -7.82
N ARG A 78 -10.31 -4.19 -8.01
CA ARG A 78 -10.12 -5.59 -7.60
C ARG A 78 -10.12 -5.73 -6.08
N LEU A 79 -9.39 -4.87 -5.35
CA LEU A 79 -9.34 -4.88 -3.89
C LEU A 79 -10.74 -4.67 -3.27
N LEU A 80 -11.53 -3.75 -3.80
CA LEU A 80 -12.89 -3.47 -3.33
C LEU A 80 -13.87 -4.65 -3.48
N LYS A 81 -13.59 -5.58 -4.38
CA LYS A 81 -14.42 -6.77 -4.65
C LYS A 81 -13.91 -8.04 -3.99
N HIS A 82 -12.70 -8.02 -3.45
CA HIS A 82 -12.08 -9.19 -2.83
C HIS A 82 -12.34 -9.23 -1.32
N TYR A 83 -12.26 -10.42 -0.71
CA TYR A 83 -12.58 -10.66 0.70
C TYR A 83 -11.47 -11.43 1.43
N PRO A 84 -10.25 -10.89 1.52
CA PRO A 84 -9.21 -11.48 2.35
C PRO A 84 -9.42 -11.08 3.82
N ASP A 85 -8.60 -11.61 4.72
CA ASP A 85 -8.54 -11.15 6.10
C ASP A 85 -7.67 -9.88 6.23
N VAL A 86 -6.62 -9.77 5.41
CA VAL A 86 -5.67 -8.66 5.40
C VAL A 86 -5.37 -8.18 3.98
N ILE A 87 -5.39 -6.87 3.80
CA ILE A 87 -4.91 -6.20 2.57
C ILE A 87 -3.66 -5.37 2.91
N ILE A 88 -2.58 -5.61 2.19
CA ILE A 88 -1.41 -4.74 2.16
C ILE A 88 -1.44 -3.98 0.82
N ALA A 89 -1.60 -2.68 0.88
CA ALA A 89 -1.62 -1.80 -0.30
C ALA A 89 -0.31 -0.99 -0.35
N ASP A 90 0.74 -1.63 -0.87
CA ASP A 90 2.08 -1.04 -0.94
C ASP A 90 2.14 0.03 -2.04
N GLU A 91 2.69 1.20 -1.71
CA GLU A 91 2.78 2.42 -2.54
C GLU A 91 1.43 3.04 -2.97
N ILE A 92 0.28 2.63 -2.42
CA ILE A 92 -1.02 3.27 -2.71
C ILE A 92 -1.02 4.75 -2.33
N LEU A 93 -0.29 5.12 -1.26
CA LEU A 93 -0.19 6.50 -0.82
C LEU A 93 0.67 7.36 -1.76
N VAL A 94 1.55 6.76 -2.56
CA VAL A 94 2.23 7.46 -3.66
C VAL A 94 1.24 7.74 -4.80
N ALA A 95 0.43 6.76 -5.18
CA ALA A 95 -0.61 6.95 -6.19
C ALA A 95 -1.60 8.07 -5.78
N TYR A 96 -1.92 8.15 -4.49
CA TYR A 96 -2.70 9.25 -3.93
C TYR A 96 -1.95 10.60 -3.97
N ASP A 97 -0.66 10.63 -3.58
CA ASP A 97 0.13 11.87 -3.58
C ASP A 97 0.31 12.44 -4.99
N LEU A 98 0.49 11.59 -5.99
CA LEU A 98 0.55 11.94 -7.41
C LEU A 98 -0.81 12.40 -8.00
N GLY A 99 -1.92 12.17 -7.30
CA GLY A 99 -3.26 12.49 -7.79
C GLY A 99 -3.82 11.44 -8.76
N PHE A 100 -3.24 10.26 -8.83
CA PHE A 100 -3.78 9.13 -9.60
C PHE A 100 -5.02 8.56 -8.92
N LEU A 101 -5.00 8.48 -7.60
CA LEU A 101 -6.16 8.19 -6.77
C LEU A 101 -6.55 9.44 -5.98
N THR A 102 -7.84 9.64 -5.75
CA THR A 102 -8.37 10.73 -4.94
C THR A 102 -8.50 10.32 -3.46
N PHE A 103 -8.71 11.28 -2.57
CA PHE A 103 -9.02 10.97 -1.17
C PHE A 103 -10.31 10.15 -1.04
N LYS A 104 -11.30 10.40 -1.91
CA LYS A 104 -12.54 9.63 -1.95
C LYS A 104 -12.27 8.15 -2.28
N ASP A 105 -11.32 7.87 -3.17
CA ASP A 105 -10.96 6.49 -3.54
C ASP A 105 -10.31 5.77 -2.36
N ILE A 106 -9.35 6.41 -1.69
CA ILE A 106 -8.70 5.85 -0.49
C ILE A 106 -9.73 5.63 0.63
N ARG A 107 -10.60 6.62 0.87
CA ARG A 107 -11.67 6.52 1.86
C ARG A 107 -12.62 5.37 1.56
N SER A 108 -13.00 5.18 0.30
CA SER A 108 -13.84 4.06 -0.13
C SER A 108 -13.21 2.70 0.20
N LEU A 109 -11.89 2.55 0.01
CA LEU A 109 -11.18 1.33 0.39
C LEU A 109 -11.21 1.11 1.91
N VAL A 110 -10.92 2.15 2.69
CA VAL A 110 -10.95 2.11 4.15
C VAL A 110 -12.34 1.76 4.68
N ASP A 111 -13.38 2.44 4.19
CA ASP A 111 -14.77 2.20 4.60
C ASP A 111 -15.21 0.75 4.24
N ASN A 112 -14.78 0.25 3.07
CA ASN A 112 -15.02 -1.12 2.63
C ASN A 112 -14.34 -2.15 3.56
N CYS A 113 -13.07 -1.92 3.92
CA CYS A 113 -12.34 -2.78 4.84
C CYS A 113 -12.98 -2.79 6.24
N ASN A 114 -13.34 -1.62 6.76
CA ASN A 114 -13.99 -1.50 8.07
C ASN A 114 -15.35 -2.24 8.10
N ALA A 115 -16.17 -2.08 7.06
CA ALA A 115 -17.48 -2.73 6.96
C ALA A 115 -17.39 -4.27 6.91
N ARG A 116 -16.25 -4.80 6.47
CA ARG A 116 -16.02 -6.25 6.28
C ARG A 116 -15.09 -6.86 7.31
N GLY A 117 -14.56 -6.08 8.25
CA GLY A 117 -13.59 -6.54 9.25
C GLY A 117 -12.23 -6.91 8.67
N ILE A 118 -11.85 -6.33 7.52
CA ILE A 118 -10.57 -6.56 6.85
C ILE A 118 -9.53 -5.61 7.45
N ASP A 119 -8.38 -6.12 7.85
CA ASP A 119 -7.23 -5.30 8.22
C ASP A 119 -6.55 -4.72 6.96
N LEU A 120 -6.25 -3.42 6.98
CA LEU A 120 -5.64 -2.72 5.84
C LEU A 120 -4.35 -2.04 6.27
N CYS A 121 -3.27 -2.31 5.54
CA CYS A 121 -2.02 -1.55 5.66
C CYS A 121 -1.75 -0.80 4.36
N MET A 122 -1.66 0.52 4.43
CA MET A 122 -1.33 1.41 3.31
C MET A 122 0.08 1.96 3.49
N THR A 123 0.90 1.87 2.45
CA THR A 123 2.25 2.46 2.49
C THR A 123 2.45 3.47 1.37
N GLY A 124 3.48 4.31 1.53
CA GLY A 124 3.94 5.20 0.48
C GLY A 124 4.58 6.49 1.00
N ARG A 125 4.89 7.38 0.07
CA ARG A 125 5.39 8.71 0.38
C ARG A 125 4.28 9.73 0.12
N ILE A 126 4.06 10.62 1.08
CA ILE A 126 3.13 11.74 0.92
C ILE A 126 3.89 13.03 1.23
N ILE A 127 3.99 13.91 0.23
CA ILE A 127 4.67 15.20 0.34
C ILE A 127 3.73 16.25 0.95
N SER A 128 2.50 16.31 0.45
CA SER A 128 1.50 17.28 0.86
C SER A 128 1.07 17.10 2.32
N LYS A 129 1.15 18.17 3.13
CA LYS A 129 0.68 18.19 4.51
C LYS A 129 -0.83 17.90 4.61
N ASP A 130 -1.62 18.49 3.71
CA ASP A 130 -3.07 18.30 3.71
C ASP A 130 -3.44 16.85 3.39
N LYS A 131 -2.74 16.24 2.43
CA LYS A 131 -2.93 14.83 2.11
C LYS A 131 -2.55 13.92 3.30
N ARG A 132 -1.48 14.23 4.03
CA ARG A 132 -1.13 13.50 5.27
C ARG A 132 -2.24 13.64 6.33
N ASN A 133 -2.77 14.84 6.54
CA ASN A 133 -3.87 15.06 7.48
C ASN A 133 -5.12 14.24 7.09
N ASN A 134 -5.42 14.16 5.80
CA ASN A 134 -6.52 13.32 5.29
C ASN A 134 -6.31 11.84 5.65
N ILE A 135 -5.10 11.29 5.41
CA ILE A 135 -4.80 9.90 5.74
C ILE A 135 -4.83 9.67 7.26
N ASN A 136 -4.28 10.60 8.05
CA ASN A 136 -4.33 10.51 9.51
C ASN A 136 -5.77 10.45 10.04
N SER A 137 -6.70 11.15 9.40
CA SER A 137 -8.10 11.19 9.82
C SER A 137 -8.90 9.89 9.61
N ILE A 138 -8.38 8.97 8.80
CA ILE A 138 -9.04 7.71 8.43
C ILE A 138 -8.27 6.46 8.87
N SER A 139 -7.14 6.64 9.54
CA SER A 139 -6.27 5.55 9.99
C SER A 139 -6.36 5.37 11.51
N ASP A 140 -6.35 4.12 11.96
CA ASP A 140 -6.27 3.80 13.40
C ASP A 140 -4.84 3.96 13.92
N ILE A 141 -3.86 3.56 13.11
CA ILE A 141 -2.43 3.66 13.44
C ILE A 141 -1.70 4.33 12.28
N VAL A 142 -0.92 5.35 12.62
CA VAL A 142 -0.09 6.09 11.65
C VAL A 142 1.37 6.05 12.08
N THR A 143 2.23 5.62 11.18
CA THR A 143 3.69 5.66 11.36
C THR A 143 4.30 6.55 10.29
N ASN A 144 5.10 7.53 10.71
CA ASN A 144 5.90 8.35 9.82
C ASN A 144 7.34 7.84 9.80
N ALA A 145 7.73 7.22 8.68
CA ALA A 145 9.08 6.72 8.47
C ALA A 145 10.02 7.90 8.16
N TYR A 146 10.84 8.26 9.13
CA TYR A 146 11.77 9.37 9.05
C TYR A 146 13.22 8.88 8.99
N ALA A 147 13.98 9.33 7.98
CA ALA A 147 15.41 9.02 7.88
C ALA A 147 16.21 10.08 8.67
N VAL A 148 16.81 9.68 9.76
CA VAL A 148 17.73 10.54 10.54
C VAL A 148 19.00 10.83 9.75
N LYS A 149 19.50 9.83 8.98
CA LYS A 149 20.62 9.97 8.05
C LYS A 149 20.35 9.14 6.80
N HIS A 150 20.62 9.70 5.64
CA HIS A 150 20.49 9.02 4.34
C HIS A 150 21.77 9.19 3.54
N TRP A 151 22.24 8.15 2.87
CA TRP A 151 23.49 8.15 2.12
C TRP A 151 23.52 9.16 0.95
N PHE A 152 22.38 9.61 0.45
CA PHE A 152 22.30 10.72 -0.50
C PHE A 152 22.57 12.11 0.11
N ASN A 153 22.62 12.21 1.43
CA ASN A 153 22.78 13.48 2.16
C ASN A 153 24.18 13.57 2.81
N THR A 154 25.15 12.79 2.35
CA THR A 154 26.56 12.83 2.81
C THR A 154 27.44 13.59 1.83
#